data_90c8a19b517988305375a55f7c2d7c64
#
_entry.id   90c8a19b517988305375a55f7c2d7c64
#
_cell.length_a   1.000
_cell.length_b   1.000
_cell.length_c   1.000
_cell.angle_alpha   90.00
_cell.angle_beta   90.00
_cell.angle_gamma   90.00
#
_symmetry.space_group_name_H-M   'P 1'
#
loop_
_entity.id
_entity.type
_entity.pdbx_description
1 polymer ?
#
loop_
_entity_poly.entity_id
_entity_poly.type
_entity_poly.pdbx_seq_one_letter_code
_entity_poly.pdbx_strand_id
1 'polypeptide(L)'
;MPVVSLSVPHCKQELPSSGVAACARMVLAHYGRTCSEDELRQHLGSGPHGTRARNLFLLESLGFEVDLETSTLPQLGAALASGLPPIVFLDTSHLDYWTIRCDHVVVLVGLDLTAAFLNDPYFEAAPRQTTLSGFLSAWAANEHLAAFIRPKQ
;
A
#
# COMPACT_ATOMS: atom_id res chain seq x y z
N MET A 1 17.56 13.67 3.50
CA MET A 1 16.24 13.44 2.88
C MET A 1 15.19 14.22 3.68
N PRO A 2 14.41 15.08 3.03
CA PRO A 2 13.35 15.76 3.75
C PRO A 2 12.28 14.78 4.21
N VAL A 3 11.61 15.12 5.30
CA VAL A 3 10.44 14.37 5.75
C VAL A 3 9.33 14.56 4.71
N VAL A 4 8.79 13.46 4.21
CA VAL A 4 7.64 13.49 3.30
C VAL A 4 6.53 12.66 3.95
N SER A 5 5.38 13.27 4.14
CA SER A 5 4.22 12.59 4.73
C SER A 5 2.95 13.05 4.02
N LEU A 6 2.14 12.08 3.62
CA LEU A 6 0.84 12.33 2.99
C LEU A 6 -0.26 11.98 3.98
N SER A 7 -1.35 12.75 3.92
CA SER A 7 -2.56 12.46 4.67
C SER A 7 -3.48 11.62 3.79
N VAL A 8 -3.41 10.31 3.98
CA VAL A 8 -4.20 9.33 3.21
C VAL A 8 -5.29 8.78 4.09
N PRO A 9 -6.56 8.75 3.65
CA PRO A 9 -7.63 8.14 4.43
C PRO A 9 -7.28 6.67 4.76
N HIS A 10 -7.42 6.30 6.02
CA HIS A 10 -7.12 4.93 6.45
C HIS A 10 -8.40 4.09 6.43
N CYS A 11 -8.29 2.87 5.91
CA CYS A 11 -9.38 1.89 5.93
C CYS A 11 -8.83 0.56 6.42
N LYS A 12 -9.41 0.04 7.51
CA LYS A 12 -9.09 -1.29 7.98
C LYS A 12 -9.72 -2.32 7.04
N GLN A 13 -8.99 -3.39 6.72
CA GLN A 13 -9.52 -4.47 5.90
C GLN A 13 -10.68 -5.18 6.61
N GLU A 14 -11.70 -5.53 5.85
CA GLU A 14 -12.92 -6.14 6.40
C GLU A 14 -12.82 -7.65 6.53
N LEU A 15 -11.93 -8.28 5.76
CA LEU A 15 -11.72 -9.73 5.76
C LEU A 15 -10.25 -10.05 6.02
N PRO A 16 -9.94 -11.26 6.53
CA PRO A 16 -8.53 -11.64 6.79
C PRO A 16 -7.63 -11.58 5.55
N SER A 17 -8.19 -11.74 4.36
CA SER A 17 -7.43 -11.79 3.11
C SER A 17 -7.65 -10.58 2.20
N SER A 18 -8.28 -9.50 2.68
CA SER A 18 -8.69 -8.38 1.83
C SER A 18 -7.72 -7.19 1.84
N GLY A 19 -6.45 -7.42 2.19
CA GLY A 19 -5.46 -6.34 2.28
C GLY A 19 -5.27 -5.55 1.00
N VAL A 20 -5.18 -6.21 -0.16
CA VAL A 20 -5.00 -5.52 -1.45
C VAL A 20 -6.20 -4.62 -1.76
N ALA A 21 -7.42 -5.13 -1.58
CA ALA A 21 -8.63 -4.34 -1.82
C ALA A 21 -8.72 -3.15 -0.86
N ALA A 22 -8.35 -3.35 0.41
CA ALA A 22 -8.34 -2.27 1.40
C ALA A 22 -7.31 -1.19 1.04
N CYS A 23 -6.11 -1.58 0.60
CA CYS A 23 -5.09 -0.64 0.15
C CYS A 23 -5.54 0.14 -1.09
N ALA A 24 -6.15 -0.55 -2.06
CA ALA A 24 -6.71 0.11 -3.23
C ALA A 24 -7.78 1.12 -2.82
N ARG A 25 -8.65 0.76 -1.88
CA ARG A 25 -9.68 1.66 -1.34
C ARG A 25 -9.07 2.95 -0.77
N MET A 26 -8.00 2.82 0.02
CA MET A 26 -7.32 3.96 0.62
C MET A 26 -6.72 4.88 -0.45
N VAL A 27 -6.05 4.31 -1.44
CA VAL A 27 -5.41 5.10 -2.51
C VAL A 27 -6.46 5.80 -3.36
N LEU A 28 -7.53 5.13 -3.74
CA LEU A 28 -8.61 5.76 -4.51
C LEU A 28 -9.28 6.89 -3.70
N ALA A 29 -9.51 6.67 -2.41
CA ALA A 29 -10.05 7.71 -1.53
C ALA A 29 -9.13 8.93 -1.44
N HIS A 30 -7.81 8.71 -1.45
CA HIS A 30 -6.83 9.79 -1.46
C HIS A 30 -7.03 10.70 -2.68
N TYR A 31 -7.44 10.14 -3.81
CA TYR A 31 -7.73 10.90 -5.03
C TYR A 31 -9.19 11.36 -5.12
N GLY A 32 -9.98 11.17 -4.07
CA GLY A 32 -11.38 11.61 -4.05
C GLY A 32 -12.38 10.61 -4.61
N ARG A 33 -11.94 9.39 -4.92
CA ARG A 33 -12.83 8.33 -5.41
C ARG A 33 -13.22 7.40 -4.27
N THR A 34 -14.46 7.49 -3.81
CA THR A 34 -14.96 6.64 -2.73
C THR A 34 -15.54 5.34 -3.29
N CYS A 35 -14.96 4.22 -2.87
CA CYS A 35 -15.47 2.88 -3.17
C CYS A 35 -15.53 2.09 -1.88
N SER A 36 -16.49 1.17 -1.77
CA SER A 36 -16.49 0.23 -0.67
C SER A 36 -15.44 -0.86 -0.92
N GLU A 37 -14.99 -1.52 0.14
CA GLU A 37 -14.07 -2.64 -0.02
C GLU A 37 -14.73 -3.78 -0.82
N ASP A 38 -16.04 -4.03 -0.58
CA ASP A 38 -16.78 -5.06 -1.29
C ASP A 38 -16.80 -4.80 -2.81
N GLU A 39 -17.08 -3.55 -3.21
CA GLU A 39 -17.01 -3.18 -4.63
C GLU A 39 -15.64 -3.44 -5.23
N LEU A 40 -14.58 -3.10 -4.49
CA LEU A 40 -13.21 -3.31 -4.97
C LEU A 40 -12.82 -4.78 -4.98
N ARG A 41 -13.25 -5.57 -4.00
CA ARG A 41 -13.01 -7.01 -4.04
C ARG A 41 -13.63 -7.64 -5.30
N GLN A 42 -14.84 -7.26 -5.64
CA GLN A 42 -15.51 -7.74 -6.85
C GLN A 42 -14.79 -7.26 -8.10
N HIS A 43 -14.47 -5.99 -8.15
CA HIS A 43 -13.81 -5.41 -9.33
C HIS A 43 -12.42 -6.00 -9.58
N LEU A 44 -11.69 -6.29 -8.51
CA LEU A 44 -10.33 -6.84 -8.57
C LEU A 44 -10.29 -8.37 -8.66
N GLY A 45 -11.45 -9.02 -8.69
CA GLY A 45 -11.52 -10.48 -8.80
C GLY A 45 -10.95 -11.19 -7.57
N SER A 46 -11.19 -10.65 -6.38
CA SER A 46 -10.70 -11.23 -5.14
C SER A 46 -11.31 -12.60 -4.88
N GLY A 47 -10.50 -13.54 -4.44
CA GLY A 47 -10.92 -14.88 -4.06
C GLY A 47 -10.76 -15.13 -2.57
N PRO A 48 -10.98 -16.39 -2.10
CA PRO A 48 -10.89 -16.72 -0.68
C PRO A 48 -9.49 -16.54 -0.09
N HIS A 49 -8.46 -16.53 -0.93
CA HIS A 49 -7.08 -16.32 -0.51
C HIS A 49 -6.56 -14.91 -0.81
N GLY A 50 -7.46 -13.99 -1.15
CA GLY A 50 -7.13 -12.59 -1.39
C GLY A 50 -7.08 -12.22 -2.87
N THR A 51 -6.32 -11.19 -3.18
CA THR A 51 -6.21 -10.60 -4.51
C THR A 51 -4.76 -10.63 -4.95
N ARG A 52 -4.52 -11.07 -6.18
CA ARG A 52 -3.17 -11.00 -6.77
C ARG A 52 -2.79 -9.55 -7.02
N ALA A 53 -1.53 -9.23 -6.77
CA ALA A 53 -1.01 -7.87 -6.99
C ALA A 53 -1.32 -7.36 -8.40
N ARG A 54 -1.11 -8.18 -9.43
CA ARG A 54 -1.35 -7.79 -10.82
C ARG A 54 -2.79 -7.43 -11.13
N ASN A 55 -3.74 -7.90 -10.31
CA ASN A 55 -5.15 -7.54 -10.52
C ASN A 55 -5.42 -6.06 -10.25
N LEU A 56 -4.46 -5.35 -9.62
CA LEU A 56 -4.55 -3.90 -9.49
C LEU A 56 -4.65 -3.19 -10.85
N PHE A 57 -4.15 -3.78 -11.93
CA PHE A 57 -4.33 -3.24 -13.27
C PHE A 57 -5.80 -3.10 -13.67
N LEU A 58 -6.71 -3.86 -13.04
CA LEU A 58 -8.14 -3.73 -13.29
C LEU A 58 -8.70 -2.37 -12.85
N LEU A 59 -7.96 -1.62 -12.03
CA LEU A 59 -8.34 -0.26 -11.66
C LEU A 59 -8.28 0.69 -12.86
N GLU A 60 -7.62 0.31 -13.94
CA GLU A 60 -7.56 1.14 -15.14
C GLU A 60 -8.93 1.38 -15.75
N SER A 61 -9.86 0.46 -15.60
CA SER A 61 -11.24 0.65 -16.06
C SER A 61 -12.02 1.64 -15.18
N LEU A 62 -11.48 2.01 -14.02
CA LEU A 62 -12.08 3.02 -13.15
C LEU A 62 -11.47 4.41 -13.31
N GLY A 63 -10.58 4.58 -14.29
CA GLY A 63 -9.99 5.89 -14.58
C GLY A 63 -8.62 6.12 -13.97
N PHE A 64 -7.88 5.06 -13.67
CA PHE A 64 -6.55 5.15 -13.07
C PHE A 64 -5.48 4.51 -13.96
N GLU A 65 -4.26 5.01 -13.85
CA GLU A 65 -3.08 4.35 -14.40
C GLU A 65 -2.42 3.56 -13.28
N VAL A 66 -1.93 2.37 -13.59
CA VAL A 66 -1.30 1.49 -12.60
C VAL A 66 0.06 1.03 -13.13
N ASP A 67 1.10 1.27 -12.36
CA ASP A 67 2.42 0.66 -12.56
C ASP A 67 2.68 -0.30 -11.41
N LEU A 68 3.02 -1.54 -11.73
CA LEU A 68 3.37 -2.56 -10.74
C LEU A 68 4.77 -3.05 -11.09
N GLU A 69 5.76 -2.77 -10.23
CA GLU A 69 7.15 -3.01 -10.58
C GLU A 69 8.05 -3.17 -9.37
N THR A 70 9.19 -3.80 -9.57
CA THR A 70 10.32 -3.76 -8.64
C THR A 70 10.85 -2.34 -8.60
N SER A 71 10.95 -1.76 -7.41
CA SER A 71 11.26 -0.34 -7.25
C SER A 71 12.42 -0.13 -6.28
N THR A 72 12.81 1.12 -6.11
CA THR A 72 13.89 1.54 -5.23
C THR A 72 13.36 2.52 -4.20
N LEU A 73 14.11 2.70 -3.11
CA LEU A 73 13.76 3.69 -2.09
C LEU A 73 13.63 5.11 -2.67
N PRO A 74 14.55 5.59 -3.54
CA PRO A 74 14.38 6.88 -4.21
C PRO A 74 13.09 6.99 -5.02
N GLN A 75 12.65 5.91 -5.67
CA GLN A 75 11.39 5.91 -6.42
C GLN A 75 10.18 6.05 -5.48
N LEU A 76 10.21 5.37 -4.32
CA LEU A 76 9.15 5.54 -3.31
C LEU A 76 9.12 6.98 -2.79
N GLY A 77 10.28 7.55 -2.50
CA GLY A 77 10.38 8.94 -2.05
C GLY A 77 9.87 9.93 -3.08
N ALA A 78 10.22 9.73 -4.35
CA ALA A 78 9.76 10.59 -5.44
C ALA A 78 8.23 10.51 -5.61
N ALA A 79 7.66 9.32 -5.48
CA ALA A 79 6.21 9.14 -5.54
C ALA A 79 5.52 9.93 -4.42
N LEU A 80 5.98 9.78 -3.18
CA LEU A 80 5.44 10.52 -2.04
C LEU A 80 5.56 12.03 -2.26
N ALA A 81 6.71 12.49 -2.75
CA ALA A 81 6.92 13.92 -3.00
C ALA A 81 5.97 14.47 -4.07
N SER A 82 5.51 13.63 -4.98
CA SER A 82 4.52 14.02 -6.00
C SER A 82 3.08 13.86 -5.54
N GLY A 83 2.86 13.43 -4.29
CA GLY A 83 1.51 13.23 -3.75
C GLY A 83 0.90 11.86 -4.04
N LEU A 84 1.72 10.91 -4.45
CA LEU A 84 1.28 9.55 -4.80
C LEU A 84 1.70 8.56 -3.71
N PRO A 85 0.73 7.99 -2.95
CA PRO A 85 1.06 6.99 -1.93
C PRO A 85 1.22 5.62 -2.57
N PRO A 86 2.45 5.03 -2.54
CA PRO A 86 2.65 3.70 -3.12
C PRO A 86 2.00 2.61 -2.29
N ILE A 87 1.51 1.57 -2.96
CA ILE A 87 1.15 0.32 -2.31
C ILE A 87 2.39 -0.58 -2.31
N VAL A 88 2.79 -1.07 -1.14
CA VAL A 88 4.03 -1.82 -0.97
C VAL A 88 3.73 -3.23 -0.47
N PHE A 89 4.36 -4.21 -1.08
CA PHE A 89 4.24 -5.63 -0.73
C PHE A 89 5.43 -6.03 0.13
N LEU A 90 5.17 -6.68 1.28
CA LEU A 90 6.22 -6.93 2.26
C LEU A 90 5.95 -8.17 3.09
N ASP A 91 6.98 -8.58 3.85
CA ASP A 91 6.91 -9.65 4.84
C ASP A 91 6.85 -9.00 6.23
N THR A 92 5.85 -9.33 7.01
CA THR A 92 5.59 -8.68 8.30
C THR A 92 6.62 -9.01 9.38
N SER A 93 7.42 -10.07 9.21
CA SER A 93 8.39 -10.49 10.24
C SER A 93 9.47 -9.43 10.53
N HIS A 94 9.68 -8.48 9.61
CA HIS A 94 10.67 -7.41 9.76
C HIS A 94 10.06 -6.11 10.30
N LEU A 95 8.74 -6.07 10.48
CA LEU A 95 8.04 -4.90 11.02
C LEU A 95 7.92 -5.04 12.53
N ASP A 96 8.34 -4.01 13.26
CA ASP A 96 8.43 -4.04 14.72
C ASP A 96 7.07 -4.03 15.43
N TYR A 97 5.99 -3.73 14.74
CA TYR A 97 4.64 -3.73 15.32
C TYR A 97 3.83 -4.99 14.96
N TRP A 98 4.42 -5.94 14.23
CA TRP A 98 3.79 -7.23 13.90
C TRP A 98 4.35 -8.34 14.79
N THR A 99 3.49 -9.29 15.20
CA THR A 99 3.87 -10.46 15.99
C THR A 99 3.79 -11.76 15.22
N ILE A 100 3.17 -11.74 14.04
CA ILE A 100 2.97 -12.92 13.19
C ILE A 100 3.61 -12.66 11.84
N ARG A 101 4.28 -13.68 11.29
CA ARG A 101 4.87 -13.58 9.96
C ARG A 101 3.84 -13.92 8.90
N CYS A 102 3.66 -13.03 7.94
CA CYS A 102 2.88 -13.29 6.71
C CYS A 102 3.31 -12.34 5.60
N ASP A 103 3.00 -12.72 4.37
CA ASP A 103 3.05 -11.79 3.25
C ASP A 103 1.89 -10.82 3.40
N HIS A 104 2.15 -9.53 3.21
CA HIS A 104 1.19 -8.49 3.51
C HIS A 104 1.36 -7.31 2.55
N VAL A 105 0.40 -6.42 2.58
CA VAL A 105 0.38 -5.24 1.73
C VAL A 105 -0.04 -4.02 2.56
N VAL A 106 0.64 -2.89 2.33
CA VAL A 106 0.39 -1.65 3.06
C VAL A 106 0.43 -0.47 2.10
N VAL A 107 -0.12 0.67 2.52
CA VAL A 107 0.06 1.94 1.80
C VAL A 107 1.16 2.73 2.49
N LEU A 108 2.22 3.04 1.76
CA LEU A 108 3.30 3.90 2.28
C LEU A 108 2.81 5.35 2.23
N VAL A 109 2.82 6.01 3.39
CA VAL A 109 2.33 7.39 3.48
C VAL A 109 3.41 8.38 3.90
N GLY A 110 4.54 7.91 4.38
CA GLY A 110 5.64 8.81 4.77
C GLY A 110 6.98 8.11 4.89
N LEU A 111 8.03 8.89 4.69
CA LEU A 111 9.42 8.46 4.84
C LEU A 111 10.22 9.60 5.46
N ASP A 112 11.12 9.24 6.38
CA ASP A 112 12.20 10.13 6.78
C ASP A 112 13.51 9.32 6.86
N LEU A 113 14.57 9.91 7.42
CA LEU A 113 15.89 9.27 7.46
C LEU A 113 15.93 8.01 8.32
N THR A 114 15.00 7.83 9.24
CA THR A 114 15.04 6.74 10.23
C THR A 114 13.79 5.90 10.28
N ALA A 115 12.69 6.35 9.65
CA ALA A 115 11.38 5.71 9.79
C ALA A 115 10.59 5.68 8.49
N ALA A 116 9.71 4.69 8.39
CA ALA A 116 8.65 4.63 7.40
C ALA A 116 7.30 4.67 8.11
N PHE A 117 6.33 5.30 7.47
CA PHE A 117 4.97 5.46 8.01
C PHE A 117 4.00 4.78 7.07
N LEU A 118 3.23 3.84 7.62
CA LEU A 118 2.42 2.91 6.85
C LEU A 118 0.95 2.99 7.28
N ASN A 119 0.05 3.13 6.32
CA ASN A 119 -1.35 2.80 6.57
C ASN A 119 -1.48 1.30 6.35
N ASP A 120 -1.50 0.57 7.45
CA ASP A 120 -1.57 -0.88 7.43
C ASP A 120 -3.03 -1.32 7.59
N PRO A 121 -3.62 -1.97 6.57
CA PRO A 121 -5.04 -2.28 6.61
C PRO A 121 -5.44 -3.32 7.66
N TYR A 122 -4.47 -4.02 8.24
CA TYR A 122 -4.76 -4.99 9.30
C TYR A 122 -5.13 -4.32 10.63
N PHE A 123 -4.73 -3.07 10.84
CA PHE A 123 -4.91 -2.34 12.10
C PHE A 123 -5.86 -1.17 11.93
N GLU A 124 -6.53 -0.79 13.04
CA GLU A 124 -7.40 0.40 13.05
C GLU A 124 -6.58 1.69 13.14
N ALA A 125 -5.54 1.69 13.97
CA ALA A 125 -4.71 2.88 14.16
C ALA A 125 -3.74 3.07 12.99
N ALA A 126 -3.70 4.27 12.45
CA ALA A 126 -2.80 4.63 11.35
C ALA A 126 -2.41 6.11 11.45
N PRO A 127 -1.22 6.48 10.92
CA PRO A 127 -0.25 5.55 10.35
C PRO A 127 0.51 4.77 11.44
N ARG A 128 1.05 3.63 11.05
CA ARG A 128 1.97 2.85 11.88
C ARG A 128 3.40 3.24 11.51
N GLN A 129 4.19 3.54 12.52
CA GLN A 129 5.60 3.88 12.32
C GLN A 129 6.45 2.64 12.53
N THR A 130 7.41 2.43 11.63
CA THR A 130 8.41 1.38 11.76
C THR A 130 9.79 1.94 11.42
N THR A 131 10.85 1.25 11.82
CA THR A 131 12.19 1.69 11.43
C THR A 131 12.37 1.59 9.93
N LEU A 132 13.15 2.50 9.34
CA LEU A 132 13.44 2.44 7.91
C LEU A 132 14.14 1.13 7.56
N SER A 133 15.10 0.68 8.37
CA SER A 133 15.80 -0.57 8.13
C SER A 133 14.86 -1.78 8.17
N GLY A 134 13.92 -1.82 9.12
CA GLY A 134 12.92 -2.88 9.19
C GLY A 134 11.99 -2.87 7.98
N PHE A 135 11.55 -1.68 7.57
CA PHE A 135 10.74 -1.54 6.36
C PHE A 135 11.48 -2.05 5.12
N LEU A 136 12.73 -1.66 4.96
CA LEU A 136 13.53 -2.08 3.80
C LEU A 136 13.73 -3.60 3.76
N SER A 137 13.97 -4.22 4.92
CA SER A 137 14.10 -5.69 5.00
C SER A 137 12.77 -6.38 4.66
N ALA A 138 11.66 -5.86 5.18
CA ALA A 138 10.32 -6.38 4.90
C ALA A 138 10.00 -6.31 3.41
N TRP A 139 10.34 -5.19 2.79
CA TRP A 139 10.08 -4.95 1.37
C TRP A 139 11.00 -5.81 0.48
N ALA A 140 12.27 -5.93 0.84
CA ALA A 140 13.23 -6.78 0.12
C ALA A 140 12.77 -8.23 0.08
N ALA A 141 12.11 -8.72 1.11
CA ALA A 141 11.60 -10.08 1.16
C ALA A 141 10.52 -10.35 0.10
N ASN A 142 9.89 -9.29 -0.45
CA ASN A 142 8.93 -9.38 -1.55
C ASN A 142 9.46 -8.68 -2.81
N GLU A 143 10.77 -8.80 -3.05
CA GLU A 143 11.43 -8.35 -4.28
C GLU A 143 11.28 -6.86 -4.57
N HIS A 144 11.10 -6.04 -3.54
CA HIS A 144 10.87 -4.59 -3.67
C HIS A 144 9.66 -4.25 -4.56
N LEU A 145 8.63 -5.09 -4.52
CA LEU A 145 7.44 -4.89 -5.35
C LEU A 145 6.60 -3.74 -4.81
N ALA A 146 6.22 -2.83 -5.70
CA ALA A 146 5.34 -1.72 -5.37
C ALA A 146 4.37 -1.43 -6.50
N ALA A 147 3.19 -0.92 -6.15
CA ALA A 147 2.21 -0.46 -7.11
C ALA A 147 2.04 1.06 -6.98
N PHE A 148 2.08 1.74 -8.11
CA PHE A 148 1.91 3.18 -8.20
C PHE A 148 0.63 3.44 -8.98
N ILE A 149 -0.36 4.05 -8.32
CA ILE A 149 -1.69 4.27 -8.87
C ILE A 149 -1.94 5.77 -8.91
N ARG A 150 -2.30 6.28 -10.08
CA ARG A 150 -2.59 7.70 -10.28
C ARG A 150 -3.80 7.87 -11.18
N PRO A 151 -4.57 8.96 -11.03
CA PRO A 151 -5.68 9.22 -11.95
C PRO A 151 -5.17 9.38 -13.38
N LYS A 152 -5.95 8.92 -14.34
CA LYS A 152 -5.71 9.21 -15.76
C LYS A 152 -5.96 10.68 -16.03
N GLN A 153 -5.18 11.24 -16.91
CA GLN A 153 -5.34 12.63 -17.36
C GLN A 153 -6.33 12.74 -18.52
#